data_892a97144f41b7b1a0b958a135be7b71
#
_entry.id   892a97144f41b7b1a0b958a135be7b71
#
_cell.length_a   1.000
_cell.length_b   1.000
_cell.length_c   1.000
_cell.angle_alpha   90.00
_cell.angle_beta   90.00
_cell.angle_gamma   90.00
#
_symmetry.space_group_name_H-M   'P 1'
#
loop_
_entity.id
_entity.type
_entity.pdbx_description
1 polymer ?
#
loop_
_entity_poly.entity_id
_entity_poly.type
_entity_poly.pdbx_seq_one_letter_code
_entity_poly.pdbx_strand_id
1 'polypeptide(L)'
;MTAIIDIQGREILDSRGNPTVEVDVTLESGAFGRAAVPSGASTGAHEAVELRDGDKKRYGGKGVLQAVDAVNHEIFDVLSGLDGEDQVHVDQTLIELDATPNKARLGANAILGVSLAVAKAAAEEAGLPLYRYVG
;
A
#
# COMPACT_ATOMS: atom_id res chain seq x y z
N MET A 1 6.19 10.87 17.92
CA MET A 1 7.27 10.55 16.98
C MET A 1 6.86 9.42 16.05
N THR A 2 5.70 9.60 15.46
CA THR A 2 5.09 8.59 14.62
C THR A 2 4.91 9.06 13.17
N ALA A 3 5.71 10.06 12.78
CA ALA A 3 5.72 10.52 11.39
C ALA A 3 6.27 9.43 10.46
N ILE A 4 5.67 9.30 9.30
CA ILE A 4 6.16 8.39 8.27
C ILE A 4 7.44 8.96 7.68
N ILE A 5 8.54 8.22 7.76
CA ILE A 5 9.83 8.68 7.23
C ILE A 5 10.28 7.91 6.00
N ASP A 6 9.74 6.73 5.76
CA ASP A 6 10.11 5.95 4.58
C ASP A 6 8.97 5.04 4.16
N ILE A 7 8.81 4.91 2.86
CA ILE A 7 7.86 3.99 2.23
C ILE A 7 8.58 3.37 1.04
N GLN A 8 8.64 2.05 1.00
CA GLN A 8 9.27 1.32 -0.10
C GLN A 8 8.31 0.26 -0.63
N GLY A 9 8.08 0.27 -1.92
CA GLY A 9 7.28 -0.75 -2.58
C GLY A 9 8.17 -1.66 -3.41
N ARG A 10 7.76 -2.90 -3.56
CA ARG A 10 8.43 -3.86 -4.43
C ARG A 10 7.44 -4.85 -5.00
N GLU A 11 7.83 -5.45 -6.11
CA GLU A 11 7.06 -6.55 -6.69
C GLU A 11 7.59 -7.85 -6.13
N ILE A 12 6.70 -8.69 -5.62
CA ILE A 12 7.01 -10.05 -5.19
C ILE A 12 6.07 -11.02 -5.88
N LEU A 13 6.34 -12.30 -5.76
CA LEU A 13 5.44 -13.33 -6.25
C LEU A 13 4.67 -13.93 -5.07
N ASP A 14 3.37 -14.14 -5.26
CA ASP A 14 2.56 -14.81 -4.26
C ASP A 14 2.77 -16.32 -4.34
N SER A 15 2.03 -17.08 -3.53
CA SER A 15 2.17 -18.54 -3.49
C SER A 15 1.80 -19.23 -4.80
N ARG A 16 1.08 -18.55 -5.67
CA ARG A 16 0.69 -19.06 -6.99
C ARG A 16 1.63 -18.60 -8.10
N GLY A 17 2.67 -17.83 -7.75
CA GLY A 17 3.58 -17.27 -8.72
C GLY A 17 3.07 -16.03 -9.44
N ASN A 18 2.02 -15.39 -8.92
CA ASN A 18 1.50 -14.15 -9.49
C ASN A 18 2.17 -12.94 -8.85
N PRO A 19 2.52 -11.91 -9.65
CA PRO A 19 3.09 -10.70 -9.09
C PRO A 19 2.13 -9.98 -8.16
N THR A 20 2.64 -9.48 -7.04
CA THR A 20 1.89 -8.69 -6.10
C THR A 20 2.76 -7.59 -5.53
N VAL A 21 2.13 -6.56 -4.97
CA VAL A 21 2.82 -5.42 -4.36
C VAL A 21 3.08 -5.72 -2.90
N GLU A 22 4.33 -5.53 -2.48
CA GLU A 22 4.68 -5.54 -1.06
C GLU A 22 5.20 -4.16 -0.69
N VAL A 23 4.75 -3.64 0.45
CA VAL A 23 5.10 -2.31 0.92
C VAL A 23 5.69 -2.37 2.32
N ASP A 24 6.80 -1.66 2.52
CA ASP A 24 7.41 -1.43 3.83
C ASP A 24 7.20 0.03 4.22
N VAL A 25 6.78 0.26 5.44
CA VAL A 25 6.66 1.61 6.00
C VAL A 25 7.47 1.68 7.29
N THR A 26 8.26 2.74 7.43
CA THR A 26 9.02 3.01 8.65
C THR A 26 8.57 4.33 9.24
N LEU A 27 8.34 4.34 10.55
CA LEU A 27 7.99 5.56 11.28
C LEU A 27 9.24 6.16 11.93
N GLU A 28 9.16 7.43 12.28
CA GLU A 28 10.25 8.17 12.92
C GLU A 28 10.76 7.47 14.18
N SER A 29 9.87 6.82 14.91
CA SER A 29 10.22 6.07 16.13
C SER A 29 11.05 4.81 15.87
N GLY A 30 11.13 4.38 14.61
CA GLY A 30 11.74 3.10 14.24
C GLY A 30 10.72 1.99 14.06
N ALA A 31 9.46 2.21 14.39
CA ALA A 31 8.43 1.21 14.16
C ALA A 31 8.30 0.92 12.67
N PHE A 32 8.03 -0.33 12.33
CA PHE A 32 8.08 -0.83 10.96
C PHE A 32 6.83 -1.66 10.66
N GLY A 33 6.31 -1.52 9.45
CA GLY A 33 5.21 -2.35 8.98
C GLY A 33 5.47 -2.84 7.57
N ARG A 34 5.17 -4.11 7.30
CA ARG A 34 5.27 -4.71 5.98
C ARG A 34 3.94 -5.35 5.62
N ALA A 35 3.46 -5.07 4.44
CA ALA A 35 2.22 -5.66 3.94
C ALA A 35 2.37 -6.06 2.48
N ALA A 36 1.87 -7.24 2.15
CA ALA A 36 1.74 -7.70 0.78
C ALA A 36 0.26 -7.77 0.44
N VAL A 37 -0.10 -7.37 -0.76
CA VAL A 37 -1.50 -7.38 -1.20
C VAL A 37 -1.75 -8.68 -1.97
N PRO A 38 -2.52 -9.61 -1.41
CA PRO A 38 -2.83 -10.84 -2.13
C PRO A 38 -3.56 -10.55 -3.43
N SER A 39 -3.29 -11.35 -4.45
CA SER A 39 -3.99 -11.26 -5.71
C SER A 39 -5.48 -11.45 -5.49
N GLY A 40 -6.29 -10.53 -6.01
CA GLY A 40 -7.73 -10.58 -5.83
C GLY A 40 -8.25 -10.00 -4.53
N ALA A 41 -7.38 -9.49 -3.67
CA ALA A 41 -7.80 -8.95 -2.37
C ALA A 41 -8.72 -7.73 -2.49
N SER A 42 -8.64 -7.02 -3.60
CA SER A 42 -9.42 -5.81 -3.82
C SER A 42 -10.67 -6.05 -4.66
N THR A 43 -11.10 -7.28 -4.79
CA THR A 43 -12.26 -7.59 -5.62
C THR A 43 -13.60 -7.35 -4.93
N GLY A 44 -13.57 -6.69 -3.81
CA GLY A 44 -14.82 -6.27 -3.18
C GLY A 44 -15.56 -5.42 -4.17
N ALA A 45 -16.49 -5.97 -4.74
CA ALA A 45 -17.42 -5.25 -5.53
C ALA A 45 -16.82 -4.45 -6.68
N HIS A 46 -16.91 -4.38 -7.55
CA HIS A 46 -16.75 -3.60 -8.75
C HIS A 46 -16.08 -2.24 -8.60
N GLU A 47 -15.63 -1.88 -7.41
CA GLU A 47 -15.18 -0.51 -7.22
C GLU A 47 -13.68 -0.33 -7.36
N ALA A 48 -12.91 -1.31 -6.96
CA ALA A 48 -11.47 -1.14 -6.86
C ALA A 48 -10.75 -1.87 -7.97
N VAL A 49 -9.80 -1.20 -8.60
CA VAL A 49 -9.04 -1.74 -9.73
C VAL A 49 -7.60 -1.99 -9.30
N GLU A 50 -7.13 -3.22 -9.45
CA GLU A 50 -5.72 -3.52 -9.31
C GLU A 50 -4.97 -3.01 -10.52
N LEU A 51 -3.91 -2.24 -10.29
CA LEU A 51 -3.09 -1.74 -11.38
C LEU A 51 -2.10 -2.81 -11.82
N ARG A 52 -2.26 -3.30 -13.05
CA ARG A 52 -1.37 -4.26 -13.68
C ARG A 52 -0.73 -3.61 -14.89
N ASP A 53 0.51 -4.02 -15.20
CA ASP A 53 1.30 -3.36 -16.25
C ASP A 53 0.77 -3.60 -17.65
N GLY A 54 0.13 -4.75 -17.89
CA GLY A 54 -0.39 -5.09 -19.20
C GLY A 54 0.67 -5.54 -20.20
N ASP A 55 1.93 -5.62 -19.82
CA ASP A 55 3.01 -6.10 -20.67
C ASP A 55 2.97 -7.62 -20.73
N LYS A 56 2.49 -8.16 -21.82
CA LYS A 56 2.31 -9.60 -21.99
C LYS A 56 3.63 -10.38 -22.02
N LYS A 57 4.73 -9.71 -22.24
CA LYS A 57 6.06 -10.33 -22.20
C LYS A 57 6.53 -10.60 -20.77
N ARG A 58 5.83 -10.05 -19.80
CA ARG A 58 6.19 -10.14 -18.39
C ARG A 58 4.96 -10.58 -17.60
N TYR A 59 5.00 -11.80 -17.07
CA TYR A 59 3.92 -12.39 -16.27
C TYR A 59 2.54 -12.35 -16.95
N GLY A 60 2.51 -12.43 -18.28
CA GLY A 60 1.23 -12.43 -18.99
C GLY A 60 0.42 -11.16 -18.82
N GLY A 61 1.07 -10.03 -18.55
CA GLY A 61 0.39 -8.77 -18.33
C GLY A 61 0.04 -8.50 -16.87
N LYS A 62 0.38 -9.40 -15.95
CA LYS A 62 0.02 -9.27 -14.53
C LYS A 62 1.05 -8.58 -13.66
N GLY A 63 2.16 -8.08 -14.24
CA GLY A 63 3.18 -7.37 -13.48
C GLY A 63 2.61 -6.15 -12.78
N VAL A 64 3.27 -5.70 -11.71
CA VAL A 64 2.79 -4.61 -10.87
C VAL A 64 3.82 -3.49 -10.71
N LEU A 65 4.73 -3.33 -11.67
CA LEU A 65 5.77 -2.31 -11.56
C LEU A 65 5.23 -0.89 -11.57
N GLN A 66 4.12 -0.63 -12.28
CA GLN A 66 3.50 0.69 -12.24
C GLN A 66 2.95 1.00 -10.86
N ALA A 67 2.34 0.03 -10.21
CA ALA A 67 1.86 0.19 -8.85
C ALA A 67 3.01 0.40 -7.87
N VAL A 68 4.09 -0.34 -8.03
CA VAL A 68 5.32 -0.19 -7.23
C VAL A 68 5.90 1.21 -7.42
N ASP A 69 5.96 1.70 -8.66
CA ASP A 69 6.47 3.03 -8.95
C ASP A 69 5.63 4.11 -8.26
N ALA A 70 4.30 3.97 -8.28
CA ALA A 70 3.41 4.90 -7.58
C ALA A 70 3.71 4.93 -6.08
N VAL A 71 3.95 3.76 -5.46
CA VAL A 71 4.31 3.69 -4.04
C VAL A 71 5.61 4.41 -3.75
N ASN A 72 6.64 4.18 -4.57
CA ASN A 72 7.99 4.69 -4.31
C ASN A 72 8.15 6.18 -4.59
N HIS A 73 7.28 6.76 -5.39
CA HIS A 73 7.42 8.16 -5.80
C HIS A 73 6.23 8.99 -5.34
N GLU A 74 5.10 8.90 -6.01
CA GLU A 74 3.97 9.79 -5.78
C GLU A 74 3.36 9.62 -4.38
N ILE A 75 3.16 8.39 -3.96
CA ILE A 75 2.58 8.11 -2.65
C ILE A 75 3.55 8.51 -1.54
N PHE A 76 4.83 8.15 -1.68
CA PHE A 76 5.84 8.56 -0.72
C PHE A 76 5.90 10.07 -0.56
N ASP A 77 5.83 10.82 -1.67
CA ASP A 77 5.92 12.27 -1.63
C ASP A 77 4.82 12.89 -0.79
N VAL A 78 3.58 12.37 -0.86
CA VAL A 78 2.46 12.98 -0.14
C VAL A 78 2.32 12.45 1.28
N LEU A 79 2.77 11.24 1.57
CA LEU A 79 2.65 10.65 2.90
C LEU A 79 3.83 10.93 3.81
N SER A 80 4.99 11.27 3.25
CA SER A 80 6.19 11.56 4.05
C SER A 80 5.90 12.69 5.02
N GLY A 81 6.16 12.44 6.30
CA GLY A 81 5.92 13.42 7.36
C GLY A 81 4.54 13.35 7.99
N LEU A 82 3.60 12.60 7.41
CA LEU A 82 2.28 12.45 8.03
C LEU A 82 2.36 11.52 9.23
N ASP A 83 1.45 11.72 10.18
CA ASP A 83 1.37 10.88 11.37
C ASP A 83 0.83 9.49 11.00
N GLY A 84 1.67 8.47 11.15
CA GLY A 84 1.27 7.09 10.86
C GLY A 84 0.19 6.55 11.77
N GLU A 85 -0.05 7.17 12.92
CA GLU A 85 -1.13 6.78 13.81
C GLU A 85 -2.49 7.36 13.40
N ASP A 86 -2.51 8.33 12.50
CA ASP A 86 -3.75 8.92 11.99
C ASP A 86 -4.17 8.21 10.71
N GLN A 87 -4.69 6.99 10.86
CA GLN A 87 -5.04 6.14 9.73
C GLN A 87 -6.09 6.77 8.83
N VAL A 88 -7.05 7.47 9.40
CA VAL A 88 -8.11 8.12 8.62
C VAL A 88 -7.51 9.16 7.68
N HIS A 89 -6.58 9.97 8.17
CA HIS A 89 -5.93 10.99 7.36
C HIS A 89 -5.04 10.36 6.28
N VAL A 90 -4.31 9.30 6.62
CA VAL A 90 -3.48 8.58 5.65
C VAL A 90 -4.34 8.03 4.53
N ASP A 91 -5.41 7.31 4.86
CA ASP A 91 -6.27 6.70 3.87
C ASP A 91 -6.99 7.73 3.01
N GLN A 92 -7.45 8.82 3.62
CA GLN A 92 -8.10 9.89 2.89
C GLN A 92 -7.14 10.57 1.92
N THR A 93 -5.89 10.78 2.35
CA THR A 93 -4.86 11.37 1.47
C THR A 93 -4.61 10.48 0.26
N LEU A 94 -4.57 9.17 0.44
CA LEU A 94 -4.40 8.23 -0.67
C LEU A 94 -5.57 8.29 -1.65
N ILE A 95 -6.79 8.34 -1.14
CA ILE A 95 -7.99 8.42 -1.98
C ILE A 95 -8.00 9.72 -2.77
N GLU A 96 -7.66 10.82 -2.13
CA GLU A 96 -7.62 12.14 -2.79
C GLU A 96 -6.51 12.21 -3.84
N LEU A 97 -5.37 11.59 -3.57
CA LEU A 97 -4.27 11.53 -4.52
C LEU A 97 -4.66 10.78 -5.79
N ASP A 98 -5.36 9.66 -5.64
CA ASP A 98 -5.84 8.89 -6.79
C ASP A 98 -6.88 9.66 -7.59
N ALA A 99 -7.83 10.28 -6.89
CA ALA A 99 -8.87 11.13 -7.47
C ALA A 99 -9.77 10.44 -8.51
N THR A 100 -9.81 9.10 -8.49
CA THR A 100 -10.71 8.34 -9.37
C THR A 100 -11.69 7.52 -8.54
N PRO A 101 -12.93 7.30 -9.04
CA PRO A 101 -13.94 6.60 -8.25
C PRO A 101 -13.57 5.17 -7.88
N ASN A 102 -12.76 4.50 -8.71
CA ASN A 102 -12.42 3.08 -8.52
C ASN A 102 -10.93 2.85 -8.28
N LYS A 103 -10.19 3.88 -7.88
CA LYS A 103 -8.75 3.80 -7.61
C LYS A 103 -7.93 3.36 -8.82
N ALA A 104 -8.36 3.76 -10.02
CA ALA A 104 -7.73 3.30 -11.26
C ALA A 104 -6.37 3.93 -11.52
N ARG A 105 -6.12 5.15 -11.04
CA ARG A 105 -4.88 5.87 -11.35
C ARG A 105 -3.67 5.29 -10.61
N LEU A 106 -3.78 5.11 -9.30
CA LEU A 106 -2.71 4.53 -8.49
C LEU A 106 -2.82 3.02 -8.39
N GLY A 107 -4.04 2.51 -8.50
CA GLY A 107 -4.32 1.11 -8.32
C GLY A 107 -4.72 0.77 -6.88
N ALA A 108 -5.75 -0.05 -6.73
CA ALA A 108 -6.20 -0.48 -5.41
C ALA A 108 -5.12 -1.27 -4.68
N ASN A 109 -4.31 -2.03 -5.42
CA ASN A 109 -3.22 -2.80 -4.83
C ASN A 109 -2.17 -1.89 -4.18
N ALA A 110 -1.78 -0.78 -4.84
CA ALA A 110 -0.84 0.16 -4.25
C ALA A 110 -1.44 0.85 -3.02
N ILE A 111 -2.67 1.31 -3.12
CA ILE A 111 -3.34 2.01 -2.02
C ILE A 111 -3.52 1.09 -0.82
N LEU A 112 -4.02 -0.12 -1.04
CA LEU A 112 -4.24 -1.09 0.03
C LEU A 112 -2.93 -1.50 0.69
N GLY A 113 -1.88 -1.75 -0.11
CA GLY A 113 -0.57 -2.13 0.41
C GLY A 113 0.00 -1.08 1.35
N VAL A 114 -0.05 0.19 0.94
CA VAL A 114 0.44 1.30 1.77
C VAL A 114 -0.41 1.46 3.03
N SER A 115 -1.74 1.44 2.90
CA SER A 115 -2.64 1.58 4.03
C SER A 115 -2.40 0.49 5.09
N LEU A 116 -2.28 -0.76 4.66
CA LEU A 116 -2.02 -1.88 5.57
C LEU A 116 -0.63 -1.79 6.21
N ALA A 117 0.39 -1.39 5.44
CA ALA A 117 1.74 -1.26 5.98
C ALA A 117 1.82 -0.16 7.04
N VAL A 118 1.14 0.97 6.80
CA VAL A 118 1.04 2.05 7.80
C VAL A 118 0.35 1.55 9.06
N ALA A 119 -0.77 0.83 8.91
CA ALA A 119 -1.50 0.30 10.06
C ALA A 119 -0.64 -0.67 10.88
N LYS A 120 0.15 -1.51 10.20
CA LYS A 120 1.05 -2.44 10.89
C LYS A 120 2.17 -1.71 11.63
N ALA A 121 2.74 -0.67 11.03
CA ALA A 121 3.77 0.13 11.68
C ALA A 121 3.22 0.85 12.92
N ALA A 122 2.02 1.40 12.82
CA ALA A 122 1.36 2.06 13.93
C ALA A 122 1.01 1.06 15.05
N ALA A 123 0.59 -0.14 14.70
CA ALA A 123 0.31 -1.18 15.68
C ALA A 123 1.58 -1.60 16.42
N GLU A 124 2.71 -1.71 15.72
CA GLU A 124 4.00 -1.99 16.35
C GLU A 124 4.39 -0.88 17.32
N GLU A 125 4.22 0.38 16.93
CA GLU A 125 4.49 1.52 17.80
C GLU A 125 3.65 1.48 19.07
N ALA A 126 2.37 1.10 18.93
CA ALA A 126 1.46 1.02 20.07
C ALA A 126 1.65 -0.25 20.91
N GLY A 127 2.46 -1.20 20.42
CA GLY A 127 2.66 -2.48 21.10
C GLY A 127 1.45 -3.39 21.03
N LEU A 128 0.58 -3.21 20.03
CA LEU A 128 -0.65 -3.98 19.88
C LEU A 128 -0.63 -4.82 18.61
N PRO A 129 -1.26 -6.00 18.62
CA PRO A 129 -1.51 -6.71 17.36
C PRO A 129 -2.38 -5.85 16.44
N LEU A 130 -2.20 -6.02 15.14
CA LEU A 130 -2.90 -5.21 14.15
C LEU A 130 -4.42 -5.24 14.34
N TYR A 131 -4.98 -6.39 14.58
CA TYR A 131 -6.43 -6.52 14.71
C TYR A 131 -6.98 -5.74 15.91
N ARG A 132 -6.19 -5.52 16.94
CA ARG A 132 -6.60 -4.70 18.09
C ARG A 132 -6.44 -3.21 17.79
N TYR A 133 -5.44 -2.87 17.00
CA TYR A 133 -5.17 -1.48 16.69
C TYR A 133 -6.27 -0.87 15.83
N VAL A 134 -6.72 -1.60 14.81
CA VAL A 134 -7.74 -1.09 13.88
C VAL A 134 -9.16 -1.51 14.26
N GLY A 135 -9.27 -2.39 15.22
CA GLY A 135 -10.58 -2.84 15.71
C GLY A 135 -11.13 -1.89 16.72
#